data_5f66850ed155dcfe2a7e3619c33d3574
#
_entry.id   5f66850ed155dcfe2a7e3619c33d3574
#
_cell.length_a   1.000
_cell.length_b   1.000
_cell.length_c   1.000
_cell.angle_alpha   90.00
_cell.angle_beta   90.00
_cell.angle_gamma   90.00
#
_symmetry.space_group_name_H-M   'P 1'
#
loop_
_entity.id
_entity.type
_entity.pdbx_description
1 polymer ?
#
loop_
_entity_poly.entity_id
_entity_poly.type
_entity_poly.pdbx_seq_one_letter_code
_entity_poly.pdbx_strand_id
1 'polypeptide(L)'
;MLTTNVDHCFQKAGFDKEHLYYTQGDYGLFQCSKPCHDSTYDNEDTIKKMVLSQGFKIENIQHADLEKDGNTENILVKPQDIGIKLTVPKELVPRCPKCGRPMSMNLRADNTFVQDDGWYRAADRYGKFMENHRGQKLLFLELGVGYNTPGIIKYNFRRYAVNWKNAFYVCINKGEAYVPENIACLLYTS
;
A
#
# COMPACT_ATOMS: atom_id res chain seq x y z
N MET A 1 0.71 -0.72 11.82
CA MET A 1 0.32 0.28 10.80
C MET A 1 -0.76 -0.31 9.90
N LEU A 2 -1.82 0.44 9.63
CA LEU A 2 -2.86 0.10 8.67
C LEU A 2 -2.84 1.14 7.55
N THR A 3 -2.78 0.72 6.28
CA THR A 3 -2.74 1.64 5.13
C THR A 3 -3.68 1.20 4.02
N THR A 4 -4.21 2.17 3.29
CA THR A 4 -4.91 1.99 2.01
C THR A 4 -4.02 2.33 0.81
N ASN A 5 -2.79 2.81 1.06
CA ASN A 5 -1.83 3.07 0.01
C ASN A 5 -1.26 1.76 -0.55
N VAL A 6 -0.91 1.79 -1.83
CA VAL A 6 -0.41 0.64 -2.60
C VAL A 6 0.99 0.90 -3.19
N ASP A 7 1.63 2.01 -2.78
CA ASP A 7 2.81 2.62 -3.40
C ASP A 7 4.15 2.21 -2.75
N HIS A 8 4.15 1.27 -1.82
CA HIS A 8 5.32 0.83 -1.06
C HIS A 8 6.02 1.91 -0.22
N CYS A 9 5.44 3.09 -0.05
CA CYS A 9 6.12 4.18 0.68
C CYS A 9 6.49 3.79 2.12
N PHE A 10 5.66 2.99 2.80
CA PHE A 10 5.96 2.53 4.16
C PHE A 10 7.13 1.55 4.18
N GLN A 11 7.18 0.59 3.25
CA GLN A 11 8.27 -0.36 3.12
C GLN A 11 9.58 0.37 2.77
N LYS A 12 9.54 1.32 1.83
CA LYS A 12 10.68 2.17 1.47
C LYS A 12 11.16 3.05 2.61
N ALA A 13 10.29 3.46 3.52
CA ALA A 13 10.62 4.21 4.72
C ALA A 13 11.13 3.32 5.88
N GLY A 14 11.37 2.02 5.64
CA GLY A 14 11.90 1.10 6.63
C GLY A 14 10.89 0.52 7.61
N PHE A 15 9.59 0.67 7.36
CA PHE A 15 8.59 -0.01 8.19
C PHE A 15 8.66 -1.51 7.99
N ASP A 16 8.76 -2.24 9.10
CA ASP A 16 8.73 -3.69 9.09
C ASP A 16 7.39 -4.21 8.54
N LYS A 17 7.47 -5.09 7.55
CA LYS A 17 6.31 -5.69 6.90
C LYS A 17 5.43 -6.48 7.88
N GLU A 18 5.99 -6.99 8.98
CA GLU A 18 5.22 -7.67 10.02
C GLU A 18 4.31 -6.72 10.81
N HIS A 19 4.63 -5.43 10.84
CA HIS A 19 3.83 -4.40 11.47
C HIS A 19 2.95 -3.61 10.48
N LEU A 20 2.88 -4.05 9.22
CA LEU A 20 2.15 -3.37 8.15
C LEU A 20 0.99 -4.23 7.63
N TYR A 21 -0.20 -3.61 7.52
CA TYR A 21 -1.36 -4.18 6.85
C TYR A 21 -1.82 -3.26 5.72
N TYR A 22 -1.57 -3.66 4.49
CA TYR A 22 -1.94 -2.97 3.25
C TYR A 22 -3.22 -3.59 2.67
N THR A 23 -4.35 -2.93 2.87
CA THR A 23 -5.68 -3.52 2.63
C THR A 23 -6.11 -3.54 1.17
N GLN A 24 -5.57 -2.62 0.34
CA GLN A 24 -6.03 -2.37 -1.02
C GLN A 24 -5.14 -2.99 -2.09
N GLY A 25 -4.17 -3.81 -1.68
CA GLY A 25 -3.23 -4.47 -2.57
C GLY A 25 -1.89 -3.76 -2.66
N ASP A 26 -1.16 -4.03 -3.74
CA ASP A 26 0.25 -3.70 -3.86
C ASP A 26 0.67 -3.54 -5.34
N TYR A 27 1.24 -2.39 -5.71
CA TYR A 27 1.79 -2.17 -7.05
C TYR A 27 2.98 -3.08 -7.38
N GLY A 28 3.67 -3.60 -6.39
CA GLY A 28 4.78 -4.54 -6.54
C GLY A 28 4.35 -5.96 -6.87
N LEU A 29 3.05 -6.27 -6.96
CA LEU A 29 2.55 -7.61 -7.15
C LEU A 29 1.65 -7.73 -8.39
N PHE A 30 1.81 -8.86 -9.12
CA PHE A 30 0.85 -9.33 -10.11
C PHE A 30 -0.08 -10.37 -9.53
N GLN A 31 -1.30 -10.41 -10.07
CA GLN A 31 -2.29 -11.48 -9.88
C GLN A 31 -2.85 -11.96 -11.22
N CYS A 32 -3.50 -13.11 -11.26
CA CYS A 32 -4.27 -13.53 -12.43
C CYS A 32 -5.42 -12.54 -12.67
N SER A 33 -5.56 -11.99 -13.88
CA SER A 33 -6.61 -11.01 -14.20
C SER A 33 -8.05 -11.54 -14.06
N LYS A 34 -8.19 -12.87 -14.16
CA LYS A 34 -9.42 -13.59 -13.77
C LYS A 34 -8.98 -14.65 -12.78
N PRO A 35 -9.07 -14.42 -11.47
CA PRO A 35 -8.47 -15.23 -10.44
C PRO A 35 -8.80 -16.72 -10.61
N CYS A 36 -7.78 -17.53 -10.83
CA CYS A 36 -7.89 -18.99 -10.89
C CYS A 36 -7.20 -19.66 -9.70
N HIS A 37 -6.61 -18.87 -8.81
CA HIS A 37 -5.94 -19.26 -7.57
C HIS A 37 -5.64 -18.00 -6.72
N ASP A 38 -5.28 -18.19 -5.47
CA ASP A 38 -5.13 -17.15 -4.47
C ASP A 38 -3.66 -16.75 -4.24
N SER A 39 -2.83 -16.76 -5.30
CA SER A 39 -1.42 -16.38 -5.19
C SER A 39 -1.13 -15.11 -5.98
N THR A 40 -0.25 -14.30 -5.43
CA THR A 40 0.35 -13.13 -6.08
C THR A 40 1.81 -13.40 -6.44
N TYR A 41 2.39 -12.57 -7.30
CA TYR A 41 3.73 -12.74 -7.85
C TYR A 41 4.44 -11.40 -7.86
N ASP A 42 5.70 -11.39 -7.43
CA ASP A 42 6.55 -10.21 -7.57
C ASP A 42 6.65 -9.77 -9.02
N ASN A 43 6.62 -8.45 -9.25
CA ASN A 43 6.58 -7.92 -10.61
C ASN A 43 7.77 -7.01 -10.97
N GLU A 44 8.69 -6.76 -10.04
CA GLU A 44 9.74 -5.76 -10.17
C GLU A 44 10.57 -5.95 -11.45
N ASP A 45 11.10 -7.17 -11.66
CA ASP A 45 11.92 -7.48 -12.84
C ASP A 45 11.15 -7.32 -14.15
N THR A 46 9.88 -7.72 -14.16
CA THR A 46 9.03 -7.60 -15.35
C THR A 46 8.74 -6.15 -15.67
N ILE A 47 8.39 -5.35 -14.67
CA ILE A 47 8.13 -3.92 -14.82
C ILE A 47 9.39 -3.18 -15.26
N LYS A 48 10.57 -3.49 -14.69
CA LYS A 48 11.85 -2.93 -15.13
C LYS A 48 12.11 -3.21 -16.63
N LYS A 49 11.90 -4.44 -17.08
CA LYS A 49 12.02 -4.81 -18.51
C LYS A 49 11.03 -4.07 -19.40
N MET A 50 9.78 -3.93 -18.97
CA MET A 50 8.77 -3.15 -19.70
C MET A 50 9.19 -1.69 -19.86
N VAL A 51 9.60 -1.04 -18.77
CA VAL A 51 10.04 0.37 -18.74
C VAL A 51 11.24 0.56 -19.68
N LEU A 52 12.24 -0.31 -19.62
CA LEU A 52 13.40 -0.27 -20.53
C LEU A 52 12.98 -0.44 -21.99
N SER A 53 12.07 -1.36 -22.30
CA SER A 53 11.58 -1.58 -23.67
C SER A 53 10.81 -0.40 -24.26
N GLN A 54 10.27 0.46 -23.41
CA GLN A 54 9.58 1.69 -23.79
C GLN A 54 10.53 2.87 -24.07
N GLY A 55 11.84 2.70 -23.91
CA GLY A 55 12.83 3.74 -24.13
C GLY A 55 13.15 4.60 -22.92
N PHE A 56 12.90 4.10 -21.72
CA PHE A 56 13.39 4.72 -20.49
C PHE A 56 14.75 4.13 -20.08
N LYS A 57 15.52 4.94 -19.36
CA LYS A 57 16.70 4.47 -18.60
C LYS A 57 16.31 4.36 -17.13
N ILE A 58 16.81 3.33 -16.49
CA ILE A 58 16.69 3.13 -15.04
C ILE A 58 18.07 3.42 -14.45
N GLU A 59 18.17 4.47 -13.64
CA GLU A 59 19.41 4.86 -12.96
C GLU A 59 19.23 4.71 -11.45
N ASN A 60 20.18 4.05 -10.80
CA ASN A 60 20.23 4.03 -9.34
C ASN A 60 20.76 5.37 -8.86
N ILE A 61 19.96 6.10 -8.08
CA ILE A 61 20.40 7.36 -7.47
C ILE A 61 21.09 7.01 -6.15
N GLN A 62 22.42 7.13 -6.14
CA GLN A 62 23.15 7.22 -4.88
C GLN A 62 23.01 8.64 -4.36
N HIS A 63 22.13 8.87 -3.42
CA HIS A 63 22.08 10.14 -2.73
C HIS A 63 23.27 10.24 -1.76
N ALA A 64 24.24 11.07 -2.13
CA ALA A 64 25.39 11.40 -1.29
C ALA A 64 25.02 12.20 -0.02
N ASP A 65 23.76 12.67 0.11
CA ASP A 65 23.32 13.64 1.11
C ASP A 65 22.14 13.17 2.00
N LEU A 66 21.71 11.92 1.91
CA LEU A 66 20.74 11.37 2.87
C LEU A 66 21.47 10.37 3.75
N GLU A 67 21.60 10.74 5.02
CA GLU A 67 22.22 9.92 6.06
C GLU A 67 21.72 8.47 6.04
N LYS A 68 22.67 7.58 6.20
CA LYS A 68 22.61 6.14 6.26
C LYS A 68 21.40 5.62 7.02
N ASP A 69 20.39 5.17 6.30
CA ASP A 69 19.51 4.11 6.77
C ASP A 69 19.09 3.22 5.60
N GLY A 70 19.58 2.02 5.68
CA GLY A 70 19.18 0.76 5.09
C GLY A 70 18.52 0.75 3.71
N ASN A 71 19.29 0.40 2.69
CA ASN A 71 18.86 -0.48 1.57
C ASN A 71 17.60 -0.10 0.76
N THR A 72 17.36 1.16 0.49
CA THR A 72 16.40 1.58 -0.53
C THR A 72 17.15 2.10 -1.75
N GLU A 73 17.23 1.29 -2.80
CA GLU A 73 17.68 1.76 -4.11
C GLU A 73 16.68 2.80 -4.62
N ASN A 74 17.02 4.07 -4.56
CA ASN A 74 16.26 5.12 -5.22
C ASN A 74 16.48 5.01 -6.72
N ILE A 75 15.47 4.55 -7.44
CA ILE A 75 15.51 4.35 -8.89
C ILE A 75 14.93 5.59 -9.56
N LEU A 76 15.71 6.24 -10.41
CA LEU A 76 15.24 7.30 -11.28
C LEU A 76 14.98 6.73 -12.68
N VAL A 77 13.77 6.97 -13.19
CA VAL A 77 13.39 6.60 -14.55
C VAL A 77 13.43 7.85 -15.42
N LYS A 78 14.30 7.89 -16.42
CA LYS A 78 14.43 9.00 -17.36
C LYS A 78 14.10 8.56 -18.79
N PRO A 79 13.46 9.42 -19.62
CA PRO A 79 13.34 9.16 -21.06
C PRO A 79 14.72 9.06 -21.71
N GLN A 80 14.84 8.18 -22.68
CA GLN A 80 15.99 8.19 -23.59
C GLN A 80 15.75 9.18 -24.74
N ASP A 81 16.82 9.69 -25.35
CA ASP A 81 16.73 10.61 -26.50
C ASP A 81 16.12 9.98 -27.76
N ILE A 82 15.93 8.67 -27.78
CA ILE A 82 15.35 7.89 -28.89
C ILE A 82 13.80 7.92 -28.96
N GLY A 83 13.17 8.67 -28.05
CA GLY A 83 11.71 8.75 -27.92
C GLY A 83 11.09 7.62 -27.10
N ILE A 84 9.90 7.90 -26.54
CA ILE A 84 9.15 6.98 -25.68
C ILE A 84 8.13 6.22 -26.52
N LYS A 85 8.08 4.90 -26.37
CA LYS A 85 7.04 4.02 -26.91
C LYS A 85 5.97 3.78 -25.87
N LEU A 86 4.69 3.95 -26.24
CA LEU A 86 3.56 3.69 -25.34
C LEU A 86 3.10 2.23 -25.34
N THR A 87 3.91 1.32 -25.92
CA THR A 87 3.62 -0.10 -26.04
C THR A 87 4.78 -0.93 -25.50
N VAL A 88 4.47 -2.10 -24.99
CA VAL A 88 5.46 -3.11 -24.59
C VAL A 88 5.43 -4.30 -25.55
N PRO A 89 6.57 -4.99 -25.80
CA PRO A 89 6.60 -6.22 -26.55
C PRO A 89 5.67 -7.29 -25.97
N LYS A 90 5.05 -8.07 -26.85
CA LYS A 90 4.05 -9.09 -26.46
C LYS A 90 4.61 -10.13 -25.49
N GLU A 91 5.88 -10.45 -25.62
CA GLU A 91 6.61 -11.39 -24.77
C GLU A 91 6.83 -10.88 -23.34
N LEU A 92 6.78 -9.57 -23.13
CA LEU A 92 6.85 -8.97 -21.79
C LEU A 92 5.50 -8.89 -21.08
N VAL A 93 4.38 -9.16 -21.77
CA VAL A 93 3.07 -9.18 -21.13
C VAL A 93 2.98 -10.38 -20.19
N PRO A 94 2.89 -10.16 -18.86
CA PRO A 94 2.96 -11.27 -17.90
C PRO A 94 1.75 -12.19 -18.05
N ARG A 95 2.03 -13.49 -17.94
CA ARG A 95 1.04 -14.56 -18.04
C ARG A 95 0.93 -15.33 -16.76
N CYS A 96 -0.29 -15.63 -16.36
CA CYS A 96 -0.55 -16.46 -15.20
C CYS A 96 0.06 -17.87 -15.39
N PRO A 97 0.94 -18.33 -14.48
CA PRO A 97 1.63 -19.61 -14.63
C PRO A 97 0.68 -20.82 -14.55
N LYS A 98 -0.53 -20.64 -13.99
CA LYS A 98 -1.52 -21.73 -13.89
C LYS A 98 -2.47 -21.82 -15.09
N CYS A 99 -2.91 -20.69 -15.65
CA CYS A 99 -3.96 -20.72 -16.70
C CYS A 99 -3.55 -19.99 -17.98
N GLY A 100 -2.36 -19.39 -18.07
CA GLY A 100 -1.85 -18.68 -19.25
C GLY A 100 -2.55 -17.34 -19.57
N ARG A 101 -3.58 -16.94 -18.83
CA ARG A 101 -4.24 -15.64 -19.03
C ARG A 101 -3.30 -14.49 -18.67
N PRO A 102 -3.52 -13.29 -19.22
CA PRO A 102 -2.78 -12.10 -18.79
C PRO A 102 -2.89 -11.90 -17.28
N MET A 103 -1.87 -11.34 -16.69
CA MET A 103 -1.91 -10.88 -15.29
C MET A 103 -2.28 -9.41 -15.21
N SER A 104 -2.80 -8.99 -14.07
CA SER A 104 -3.02 -7.60 -13.69
C SER A 104 -2.22 -7.29 -12.41
N MET A 105 -2.08 -6.02 -12.08
CA MET A 105 -1.59 -5.64 -10.77
C MET A 105 -2.55 -6.08 -9.68
N ASN A 106 -2.03 -6.46 -8.51
CA ASN A 106 -2.83 -6.84 -7.35
C ASN A 106 -3.40 -5.60 -6.66
N LEU A 107 -4.47 -5.07 -7.22
CA LEU A 107 -5.14 -3.87 -6.72
C LEU A 107 -6.63 -4.15 -6.52
N ARG A 108 -7.18 -3.65 -5.41
CA ARG A 108 -8.62 -3.76 -5.11
C ARG A 108 -9.42 -2.73 -5.92
N ALA A 109 -9.52 -2.93 -7.22
CA ALA A 109 -10.34 -2.12 -8.12
C ALA A 109 -11.78 -2.67 -8.24
N ASP A 110 -11.92 -4.00 -8.12
CA ASP A 110 -13.20 -4.71 -8.25
C ASP A 110 -13.19 -6.02 -7.44
N ASN A 111 -14.14 -6.92 -7.74
CA ASN A 111 -14.28 -8.22 -7.08
C ASN A 111 -13.27 -9.29 -7.54
N THR A 112 -12.35 -8.96 -8.44
CA THR A 112 -11.28 -9.86 -8.89
C THR A 112 -10.01 -9.74 -8.04
N PHE A 113 -10.01 -8.90 -7.01
CA PHE A 113 -8.87 -8.72 -6.12
C PHE A 113 -8.50 -10.02 -5.39
N VAL A 114 -7.24 -10.44 -5.55
CA VAL A 114 -6.72 -11.63 -4.87
C VAL A 114 -6.17 -11.24 -3.49
N GLN A 115 -6.74 -11.84 -2.46
CA GLN A 115 -6.22 -11.82 -1.09
C GLN A 115 -5.39 -13.09 -0.91
N ASP A 116 -4.07 -12.95 -0.97
CA ASP A 116 -3.16 -14.08 -0.79
C ASP A 116 -2.89 -14.38 0.69
N ASP A 117 -2.12 -15.42 0.96
CA ASP A 117 -1.72 -15.80 2.32
C ASP A 117 -1.01 -14.66 3.08
N GLY A 118 -0.25 -13.82 2.37
CA GLY A 118 0.43 -12.66 2.95
C GLY A 118 -0.55 -11.62 3.45
N TRP A 119 -1.58 -11.34 2.64
CA TRP A 119 -2.67 -10.44 3.00
C TRP A 119 -3.45 -10.96 4.22
N TYR A 120 -3.82 -12.24 4.23
CA TYR A 120 -4.53 -12.84 5.37
C TYR A 120 -3.69 -12.84 6.64
N ARG A 121 -2.39 -13.15 6.57
CA ARG A 121 -1.50 -13.05 7.75
C ARG A 121 -1.41 -11.63 8.30
N ALA A 122 -1.38 -10.61 7.43
CA ALA A 122 -1.36 -9.22 7.86
C ALA A 122 -2.68 -8.82 8.52
N ALA A 123 -3.83 -9.26 7.97
CA ALA A 123 -5.15 -9.05 8.55
C ALA A 123 -5.27 -9.70 9.94
N ASP A 124 -4.81 -10.94 10.09
CA ASP A 124 -4.81 -11.68 11.37
C ASP A 124 -3.94 -10.98 12.43
N ARG A 125 -2.73 -10.55 12.07
CA ARG A 125 -1.87 -9.79 12.99
C ARG A 125 -2.53 -8.49 13.45
N TYR A 126 -3.17 -7.75 12.53
CA TYR A 126 -3.91 -6.55 12.86
C TYR A 126 -5.09 -6.85 13.79
N GLY A 127 -5.89 -7.88 13.52
CA GLY A 127 -6.99 -8.32 14.37
C GLY A 127 -6.53 -8.67 15.78
N LYS A 128 -5.49 -9.50 15.91
CA LYS A 128 -4.89 -9.86 17.19
C LYS A 128 -4.35 -8.65 17.96
N PHE A 129 -3.70 -7.70 17.26
CA PHE A 129 -3.27 -6.46 17.88
C PHE A 129 -4.44 -5.70 18.49
N MET A 130 -5.53 -5.54 17.75
CA MET A 130 -6.73 -4.83 18.22
C MET A 130 -7.38 -5.53 19.42
N GLU A 131 -7.49 -6.86 19.39
CA GLU A 131 -8.05 -7.65 20.51
C GLU A 131 -7.19 -7.54 21.77
N ASN A 132 -5.89 -7.71 21.64
CA ASN A 132 -4.95 -7.68 22.76
C ASN A 132 -4.85 -6.31 23.45
N HIS A 133 -5.16 -5.22 22.72
CA HIS A 133 -5.08 -3.86 23.28
C HIS A 133 -6.43 -3.26 23.61
N ARG A 134 -7.51 -4.04 23.47
CA ARG A 134 -8.85 -3.60 23.84
C ARG A 134 -8.91 -3.28 25.34
N GLY A 135 -9.32 -2.04 25.68
CA GLY A 135 -9.39 -1.55 27.05
C GLY A 135 -8.09 -0.96 27.60
N GLN A 136 -6.98 -1.09 26.88
CA GLN A 136 -5.73 -0.40 27.21
C GLN A 136 -5.77 1.06 26.72
N LYS A 137 -4.78 1.87 27.14
CA LYS A 137 -4.59 3.21 26.57
C LYS A 137 -4.09 3.06 25.15
N LEU A 138 -4.94 3.42 24.18
CA LEU A 138 -4.65 3.27 22.76
C LEU A 138 -4.88 4.57 22.01
N LEU A 139 -3.92 4.96 21.18
CA LEU A 139 -4.02 6.10 20.29
C LEU A 139 -4.29 5.62 18.86
N PHE A 140 -5.40 6.03 18.30
CA PHE A 140 -5.69 5.91 16.86
C PHE A 140 -5.20 7.17 16.14
N LEU A 141 -4.03 7.07 15.51
CA LEU A 141 -3.44 8.16 14.73
C LEU A 141 -3.82 7.99 13.26
N GLU A 142 -4.59 8.93 12.73
CA GLU A 142 -4.97 9.01 11.32
C GLU A 142 -4.13 10.06 10.61
N LEU A 143 -3.44 9.66 9.54
CA LEU A 143 -2.58 10.53 8.73
C LEU A 143 -3.07 10.57 7.29
N GLY A 144 -3.57 11.71 6.83
CA GLY A 144 -3.94 11.97 5.44
C GLY A 144 -5.03 11.07 4.85
N VAL A 145 -5.89 10.45 5.67
CA VAL A 145 -6.95 9.56 5.17
C VAL A 145 -8.09 10.38 4.58
N GLY A 146 -8.32 10.27 3.28
CA GLY A 146 -9.41 10.91 2.57
C GLY A 146 -10.76 10.19 2.70
N TYR A 147 -11.76 10.69 1.97
CA TYR A 147 -13.11 10.12 1.94
C TYR A 147 -13.38 9.13 0.80
N ASN A 148 -12.35 8.74 0.02
CA ASN A 148 -12.53 7.74 -1.04
C ASN A 148 -12.85 6.34 -0.48
N THR A 149 -12.15 5.93 0.60
CA THR A 149 -12.37 4.64 1.27
C THR A 149 -12.43 4.80 2.79
N PRO A 150 -13.30 5.66 3.33
CA PRO A 150 -13.28 6.05 4.74
C PRO A 150 -13.64 4.89 5.67
N GLY A 151 -14.36 3.89 5.18
CA GLY A 151 -14.79 2.72 5.94
C GLY A 151 -13.64 1.82 6.42
N ILE A 152 -12.46 1.90 5.78
CA ILE A 152 -11.33 1.04 6.15
C ILE A 152 -10.62 1.56 7.40
N ILE A 153 -10.27 2.84 7.44
CA ILE A 153 -9.52 3.46 8.55
C ILE A 153 -10.41 4.44 9.32
N LYS A 154 -10.83 5.53 8.69
CA LYS A 154 -11.49 6.67 9.31
C LYS A 154 -12.68 6.30 10.19
N TYR A 155 -13.66 5.60 9.63
CA TYR A 155 -14.88 5.24 10.38
C TYR A 155 -14.62 4.18 11.44
N ASN A 156 -13.72 3.23 11.18
CA ASN A 156 -13.35 2.22 12.16
C ASN A 156 -12.62 2.85 13.36
N PHE A 157 -11.64 3.71 13.13
CA PHE A 157 -10.89 4.37 14.20
C PHE A 157 -11.80 5.24 15.06
N ARG A 158 -12.70 6.02 14.44
CA ARG A 158 -13.71 6.80 15.14
C ARG A 158 -14.63 5.91 15.99
N ARG A 159 -15.13 4.82 15.42
CA ARG A 159 -15.96 3.85 16.14
C ARG A 159 -15.25 3.24 17.34
N TYR A 160 -13.98 2.89 17.22
CA TYR A 160 -13.18 2.39 18.33
C TYR A 160 -12.96 3.47 19.40
N ALA A 161 -12.65 4.69 19.02
CA ALA A 161 -12.47 5.79 19.96
C ALA A 161 -13.73 6.14 20.76
N VAL A 162 -14.91 5.98 20.15
CA VAL A 162 -16.21 6.14 20.88
C VAL A 162 -16.45 4.99 21.85
N ASN A 163 -16.17 3.76 21.44
CA ASN A 163 -16.60 2.57 22.18
C ASN A 163 -15.56 2.05 23.20
N TRP A 164 -14.30 2.48 23.10
CA TRP A 164 -13.24 2.04 24.00
C TRP A 164 -12.85 3.13 24.99
N LYS A 165 -13.09 2.90 26.27
CA LYS A 165 -12.97 3.89 27.36
C LYS A 165 -11.63 4.64 27.42
N ASN A 166 -10.53 3.97 27.04
CA ASN A 166 -9.17 4.51 27.14
C ASN A 166 -8.56 4.77 25.74
N ALA A 167 -9.38 4.83 24.70
CA ALA A 167 -8.92 5.09 23.35
C ALA A 167 -9.04 6.58 23.03
N PHE A 168 -8.03 7.10 22.33
CA PHE A 168 -7.98 8.46 21.82
C PHE A 168 -7.85 8.42 20.30
N TYR A 169 -8.35 9.46 19.64
CA TYR A 169 -8.23 9.61 18.20
C TYR A 169 -7.55 10.92 17.84
N VAL A 170 -6.56 10.86 16.97
CA VAL A 170 -5.88 12.03 16.41
C VAL A 170 -5.99 11.98 14.90
N CYS A 171 -6.46 13.05 14.29
CA CYS A 171 -6.57 13.21 12.85
C CYS A 171 -5.66 14.34 12.37
N ILE A 172 -4.71 14.01 11.50
CA ILE A 172 -3.84 14.96 10.80
C ILE A 172 -4.18 14.87 9.32
N ASN A 173 -4.77 15.95 8.77
CA ASN A 173 -5.18 15.99 7.38
C ASN A 173 -5.20 17.41 6.84
N LYS A 174 -4.88 17.57 5.54
CA LYS A 174 -4.96 18.85 4.83
C LYS A 174 -6.39 19.03 4.30
N GLY A 175 -7.16 19.93 4.96
CA GLY A 175 -8.50 20.32 4.53
C GLY A 175 -9.65 19.36 4.88
N GLU A 176 -9.37 18.11 5.28
CA GLU A 176 -10.39 17.09 5.61
C GLU A 176 -10.29 16.58 7.05
N ALA A 177 -9.68 17.36 7.95
CA ALA A 177 -9.60 17.04 9.37
C ALA A 177 -10.93 17.37 10.03
N TYR A 178 -11.84 16.41 10.08
CA TYR A 178 -13.11 16.51 10.81
C TYR A 178 -13.27 15.35 11.77
N VAL A 179 -13.65 15.64 12.99
CA VAL A 179 -13.96 14.63 14.01
C VAL A 179 -15.27 14.99 14.69
N PRO A 180 -16.19 14.04 14.89
CA PRO A 180 -17.42 14.25 15.65
C PRO A 180 -17.12 14.71 17.08
N GLU A 181 -17.95 15.65 17.63
CA GLU A 181 -17.76 16.26 18.95
C GLU A 181 -17.75 15.26 20.12
N ASN A 182 -18.40 14.11 19.95
CA ASN A 182 -18.48 13.06 20.96
C ASN A 182 -17.23 12.16 21.06
N ILE A 183 -16.20 12.46 20.29
CA ILE A 183 -14.93 11.70 20.31
C ILE A 183 -13.86 12.52 21.03
N ALA A 184 -13.21 11.95 22.04
CA ALA A 184 -12.00 12.53 22.62
C ALA A 184 -10.89 12.58 21.57
N CYS A 185 -10.61 13.76 21.03
CA CYS A 185 -9.83 13.93 19.82
C CYS A 185 -8.97 15.20 19.82
N LEU A 186 -7.85 15.12 19.08
CA LEU A 186 -7.07 16.27 18.62
C LEU A 186 -7.16 16.38 17.10
N LEU A 187 -7.45 17.58 16.61
CA LEU A 187 -7.48 17.90 15.19
C LEU A 187 -6.27 18.74 14.84
N TYR A 188 -5.58 18.35 13.77
CA TYR A 188 -4.53 19.15 13.15
C TYR A 188 -4.85 19.36 11.67
N THR A 189 -4.95 20.60 11.28
CA THR A 189 -5.05 21.05 9.89
C THR A 189 -3.80 21.82 9.53
N SER A 190 -3.19 21.55 8.40
CA SER A 190 -2.11 22.33 7.82
C SER A 190 -2.55 22.99 6.53
#